data_81c3554a8d812d5f84eedbe10bfc1364
#
_entry.id   81c3554a8d812d5f84eedbe10bfc1364
#
_cell.length_a   1.000
_cell.length_b   1.000
_cell.length_c   1.000
_cell.angle_alpha   90.00
_cell.angle_beta   90.00
_cell.angle_gamma   90.00
#
_symmetry.space_group_name_H-M   'P 1'
#
loop_
_entity.id
_entity.type
_entity.pdbx_description
1 polymer ?
#
loop_
_entity_poly.entity_id
_entity_poly.type
_entity_poly.pdbx_seq_one_letter_code
_entity_poly.pdbx_strand_id
1 'polypeptide(L)'
;MANDELKILSFFQNEETNHLGYWLSNASTLLFLLHKSIKPPGSGKPPAPTSLFGRMTQSFRASPSSSNLPFDALSVIRHVEAKYPAILFKEQLAAYVDKIFGMTRENTKKEIAPLLSLCMQASRMAKADALEGSEDLSGNQGESRPWQSIIESLNKLLHTLEENFVTAALVQKMFAQIFSFINVQLFNSLLLRRECCSFGNGEYIKSGLEALELWCGQTKAENTGSSWDELKHTRQAVGFLVIFHKARVTYDDIANDLCPTLSVQQLYRICTQYWDDKYDTQSVSTDVLSNMRVLMTEEDDDAETPSFLLDDLSSMPFSIEDMTSTVPEKIFRDVPPVSELLENPAFQFLQE
;
A
#
# COMPACT_ATOMS: atom_id res chain seq x y z
N MET A 1 19.60 -15.63 -20.37
CA MET A 1 19.34 -14.78 -19.19
C MET A 1 18.27 -13.72 -19.48
N ALA A 2 18.50 -12.63 -20.23
CA ALA A 2 17.45 -11.61 -20.46
C ALA A 2 16.17 -12.12 -21.12
N ASN A 3 16.24 -13.13 -22.03
CA ASN A 3 15.08 -13.74 -22.67
C ASN A 3 14.30 -14.69 -21.76
N ASP A 4 14.92 -15.25 -20.74
CA ASP A 4 14.24 -16.14 -19.80
C ASP A 4 13.54 -15.34 -18.71
N GLU A 5 14.10 -14.21 -18.29
CA GLU A 5 13.44 -13.23 -17.43
C GLU A 5 12.18 -12.66 -18.11
N LEU A 6 12.26 -12.30 -19.38
CA LEU A 6 11.10 -11.82 -20.16
C LEU A 6 10.00 -12.88 -20.29
N LYS A 7 10.35 -14.17 -20.41
CA LYS A 7 9.37 -15.26 -20.45
C LYS A 7 8.69 -15.49 -19.12
N ILE A 8 9.45 -15.47 -18.01
CA ILE A 8 8.90 -15.55 -16.65
C ILE A 8 8.01 -14.33 -16.40
N LEU A 9 8.42 -13.14 -16.84
CA LEU A 9 7.67 -11.91 -16.73
C LEU A 9 6.34 -11.92 -17.49
N SER A 10 6.33 -12.48 -18.73
CA SER A 10 5.11 -12.62 -19.53
C SER A 10 4.14 -13.66 -18.96
N PHE A 11 4.67 -14.68 -18.28
CA PHE A 11 3.86 -15.71 -17.62
C PHE A 11 3.04 -15.11 -16.48
N PHE A 12 3.63 -14.21 -15.66
CA PHE A 12 2.93 -13.59 -14.54
C PHE A 12 2.03 -12.39 -14.93
N GLN A 13 2.18 -11.80 -16.11
CA GLN A 13 1.42 -10.60 -16.50
C GLN A 13 -0.09 -10.82 -16.69
N ASN A 14 -0.53 -12.06 -16.92
CA ASN A 14 -1.94 -12.44 -17.11
C ASN A 14 -2.46 -13.40 -16.02
N GLU A 15 -1.69 -13.60 -14.94
CA GLU A 15 -2.07 -14.50 -13.87
C GLU A 15 -3.23 -13.93 -13.02
N GLU A 16 -4.20 -14.79 -12.73
CA GLU A 16 -5.25 -14.47 -11.76
C GLU A 16 -4.67 -14.24 -10.36
N THR A 17 -5.30 -13.37 -9.57
CA THR A 17 -4.85 -13.01 -8.22
C THR A 17 -4.63 -14.22 -7.31
N ASN A 18 -5.37 -15.31 -7.54
CA ASN A 18 -5.22 -16.55 -6.76
C ASN A 18 -3.86 -17.21 -7.00
N HIS A 19 -3.41 -17.32 -8.25
CA HIS A 19 -2.08 -17.83 -8.58
C HIS A 19 -0.96 -16.96 -8.00
N LEU A 20 -1.15 -15.64 -8.02
CA LEU A 20 -0.19 -14.71 -7.39
C LEU A 20 -0.10 -14.91 -5.88
N GLY A 21 -1.24 -15.15 -5.18
CA GLY A 21 -1.27 -15.49 -3.76
C GLY A 21 -0.47 -16.74 -3.43
N TYR A 22 -0.64 -17.80 -4.21
CA TYR A 22 0.11 -19.05 -4.08
C TYR A 22 1.61 -18.85 -4.25
N TRP A 23 2.05 -18.15 -5.31
CA TRP A 23 3.47 -17.88 -5.53
C TRP A 23 4.06 -16.92 -4.50
N LEU A 24 3.30 -15.93 -4.05
CA LEU A 24 3.72 -15.00 -3.01
C LEU A 24 4.03 -15.74 -1.70
N SER A 25 3.14 -16.64 -1.29
CA SER A 25 3.31 -17.45 -0.09
C SER A 25 4.54 -18.35 -0.19
N ASN A 26 4.65 -19.14 -1.27
CA ASN A 26 5.76 -20.09 -1.43
C ASN A 26 7.11 -19.38 -1.59
N ALA A 27 7.19 -18.34 -2.40
CA ALA A 27 8.43 -17.61 -2.63
C ALA A 27 8.90 -16.86 -1.37
N SER A 28 7.98 -16.22 -0.62
CA SER A 28 8.31 -15.52 0.63
C SER A 28 8.75 -16.51 1.73
N THR A 29 8.10 -17.66 1.82
CA THR A 29 8.46 -18.74 2.74
C THR A 29 9.86 -19.28 2.44
N LEU A 30 10.15 -19.57 1.17
CA LEU A 30 11.48 -20.02 0.76
C LEU A 30 12.55 -18.95 1.03
N LEU A 31 12.23 -17.68 0.75
CA LEU A 31 13.12 -16.57 1.05
C LEU A 31 13.44 -16.47 2.55
N PHE A 32 12.43 -16.64 3.40
CA PHE A 32 12.61 -16.68 4.86
C PHE A 32 13.54 -17.82 5.29
N LEU A 33 13.31 -19.03 4.81
CA LEU A 33 14.13 -20.19 5.14
C LEU A 33 15.58 -20.01 4.69
N LEU A 34 15.80 -19.50 3.48
CA LEU A 34 17.13 -19.17 2.96
C LEU A 34 17.81 -18.06 3.79
N HIS A 35 17.07 -17.01 4.12
CA HIS A 35 17.60 -15.93 4.96
C HIS A 35 18.08 -16.44 6.31
N LYS A 36 17.31 -17.34 6.92
CA LYS A 36 17.64 -17.96 8.19
C LYS A 36 18.84 -18.91 8.08
N SER A 37 18.91 -19.69 6.99
CA SER A 37 19.98 -20.68 6.76
C SER A 37 21.33 -20.05 6.40
N ILE A 38 21.33 -18.92 5.70
CA ILE A 38 22.54 -18.22 5.24
C ILE A 38 23.09 -17.27 6.30
N LYS A 39 22.33 -16.97 7.36
CA LYS A 39 22.80 -16.14 8.47
C LYS A 39 23.90 -16.87 9.24
N PRO A 40 25.15 -16.37 9.30
CA PRO A 40 26.21 -17.06 10.01
C PRO A 40 25.84 -17.18 11.50
N PRO A 41 25.98 -18.36 12.12
CA PRO A 41 25.77 -18.53 13.54
C PRO A 41 26.83 -17.71 14.29
N GLY A 42 26.44 -16.63 14.98
CA GLY A 42 27.29 -15.95 15.95
C GLY A 42 27.68 -14.51 15.74
N SER A 43 26.96 -13.70 14.95
CA SER A 43 27.20 -12.24 14.94
C SER A 43 26.24 -11.49 15.86
N GLY A 44 26.49 -11.56 17.16
CA GLY A 44 25.88 -10.66 18.15
C GLY A 44 26.52 -9.29 18.12
N LYS A 45 26.21 -8.46 17.14
CA LYS A 45 26.22 -6.98 17.11
C LYS A 45 25.65 -6.55 15.76
N PRO A 46 24.66 -5.65 15.71
CA PRO A 46 24.18 -5.13 14.43
C PRO A 46 25.32 -4.32 13.79
N PRO A 47 25.77 -4.65 12.57
CA PRO A 47 26.59 -3.73 11.82
C PRO A 47 25.71 -2.53 11.42
N ALA A 48 26.29 -1.32 11.48
CA ALA A 48 25.69 -0.11 10.96
C ALA A 48 25.19 -0.36 9.51
N PRO A 49 24.08 0.28 9.07
CA PRO A 49 23.50 0.06 7.76
C PRO A 49 24.45 0.55 6.68
N THR A 50 25.31 -0.34 6.21
CA THR A 50 26.08 -0.13 4.98
C THR A 50 25.28 -0.72 3.84
N SER A 51 24.76 0.17 2.98
CA SER A 51 24.13 -0.18 1.72
C SER A 51 24.96 -1.26 1.00
N LEU A 52 24.32 -2.39 0.66
CA LEU A 52 24.94 -3.49 -0.09
C LEU A 52 25.52 -3.04 -1.43
N PHE A 53 24.96 -1.99 -2.03
CA PHE A 53 25.48 -1.35 -3.25
C PHE A 53 26.85 -0.68 -3.04
N GLY A 54 27.15 -0.10 -1.89
CA GLY A 54 28.45 0.52 -1.60
C GLY A 54 29.61 -0.47 -1.54
N ARG A 55 29.37 -1.73 -1.18
CA ARG A 55 30.38 -2.78 -1.11
C ARG A 55 30.72 -3.39 -2.47
N MET A 56 29.76 -3.46 -3.38
CA MET A 56 29.98 -4.02 -4.72
C MET A 56 30.84 -3.11 -5.61
N THR A 57 30.69 -1.78 -5.46
CA THR A 57 31.48 -0.81 -6.26
C THR A 57 32.93 -0.66 -5.81
N GLN A 58 33.26 -1.03 -4.57
CA GLN A 58 34.63 -0.98 -4.09
C GLN A 58 35.50 -2.16 -4.57
N SER A 59 34.91 -3.33 -4.88
CA SER A 59 35.63 -4.49 -5.41
C SER A 59 36.07 -4.35 -6.88
N PHE A 60 35.44 -3.46 -7.64
CA PHE A 60 35.75 -3.28 -9.08
C PHE A 60 36.79 -2.20 -9.38
N ARG A 61 37.33 -1.49 -8.38
CA ARG A 61 38.26 -0.38 -8.58
C ARG A 61 39.75 -0.72 -8.39
N ALA A 62 40.09 -1.98 -8.14
CA ALA A 62 41.47 -2.41 -8.02
C ALA A 62 41.81 -3.40 -9.13
N SER A 63 42.10 -2.89 -10.33
CA SER A 63 42.95 -3.60 -11.30
C SER A 63 44.35 -3.00 -11.29
N PRO A 64 45.35 -3.81 -11.00
CA PRO A 64 46.57 -3.70 -11.76
C PRO A 64 46.86 -5.02 -12.51
N SER A 65 47.10 -4.86 -13.78
CA SER A 65 47.72 -5.86 -14.64
C SER A 65 48.97 -6.45 -14.01
N SER A 66 48.98 -7.75 -13.74
CA SER A 66 50.20 -8.56 -13.75
C SER A 66 49.89 -10.04 -13.76
N SER A 67 50.36 -10.70 -14.80
CA SER A 67 50.49 -12.13 -14.97
C SER A 67 51.40 -12.71 -13.90
N ASN A 68 50.89 -13.53 -13.00
CA ASN A 68 51.47 -14.65 -12.20
C ASN A 68 50.69 -14.81 -10.91
N LEU A 69 49.56 -15.53 -10.97
CA LEU A 69 48.85 -15.93 -9.75
C LEU A 69 49.31 -17.33 -9.35
N PRO A 70 49.71 -17.55 -8.07
CA PRO A 70 50.06 -18.89 -7.54
C PRO A 70 48.83 -19.81 -7.59
N PHE A 71 49.10 -21.12 -7.78
CA PHE A 71 48.05 -22.17 -7.85
C PHE A 71 47.09 -22.19 -6.66
N ASP A 72 47.49 -21.61 -5.54
CA ASP A 72 46.69 -21.51 -4.32
C ASP A 72 45.55 -20.44 -4.44
N ALA A 73 45.70 -19.45 -5.31
CA ALA A 73 44.66 -18.44 -5.55
C ALA A 73 43.43 -19.02 -6.29
N LEU A 74 43.65 -20.10 -7.07
CA LEU A 74 42.57 -20.80 -7.77
C LEU A 74 41.65 -21.58 -6.85
N SER A 75 42.19 -22.09 -5.73
CA SER A 75 41.39 -22.79 -4.70
C SER A 75 40.52 -21.83 -3.89
N VAL A 76 41.01 -20.60 -3.64
CA VAL A 76 40.25 -19.54 -2.96
C VAL A 76 39.15 -19.02 -3.88
N ILE A 77 39.43 -18.89 -5.18
CA ILE A 77 38.41 -18.46 -6.18
C ILE A 77 37.29 -19.51 -6.29
N ARG A 78 37.62 -20.80 -6.29
CA ARG A 78 36.62 -21.90 -6.28
C ARG A 78 35.75 -21.89 -5.03
N HIS A 79 36.31 -21.55 -3.87
CA HIS A 79 35.55 -21.49 -2.62
C HIS A 79 34.61 -20.26 -2.57
N VAL A 80 35.01 -19.15 -3.18
CA VAL A 80 34.19 -17.96 -3.33
C VAL A 80 33.06 -18.21 -4.35
N GLU A 81 33.34 -18.85 -5.47
CA GLU A 81 32.32 -19.24 -6.46
C GLU A 81 31.24 -20.16 -5.89
N ALA A 82 31.58 -21.08 -4.96
CA ALA A 82 30.62 -21.97 -4.35
C ALA A 82 29.60 -21.27 -3.43
N LYS A 83 29.93 -20.11 -2.84
CA LYS A 83 29.03 -19.32 -1.98
C LYS A 83 28.26 -18.25 -2.73
N TYR A 84 28.77 -17.77 -3.84
CA TYR A 84 28.21 -16.69 -4.65
C TYR A 84 26.84 -17.03 -5.24
N PRO A 85 26.57 -18.21 -5.80
CA PRO A 85 25.27 -18.59 -6.36
C PRO A 85 24.12 -18.55 -5.33
N ALA A 86 24.37 -18.92 -4.08
CA ALA A 86 23.33 -18.91 -3.05
C ALA A 86 22.88 -17.50 -2.66
N ILE A 87 23.82 -16.55 -2.62
CA ILE A 87 23.52 -15.13 -2.35
C ILE A 87 22.75 -14.54 -3.52
N LEU A 88 23.19 -14.76 -4.76
CA LEU A 88 22.50 -14.30 -5.96
C LEU A 88 21.10 -14.89 -6.07
N PHE A 89 20.93 -16.17 -5.76
CA PHE A 89 19.61 -16.80 -5.75
C PHE A 89 18.68 -16.16 -4.72
N LYS A 90 19.18 -15.87 -3.52
CA LYS A 90 18.41 -15.17 -2.49
C LYS A 90 17.98 -13.78 -2.94
N GLU A 91 18.88 -13.00 -3.58
CA GLU A 91 18.58 -11.66 -4.10
C GLU A 91 17.55 -11.71 -5.23
N GLN A 92 17.69 -12.67 -6.16
CA GLN A 92 16.71 -12.89 -7.21
C GLN A 92 15.35 -13.31 -6.65
N LEU A 93 15.33 -14.20 -5.67
CA LEU A 93 14.09 -14.62 -5.01
C LEU A 93 13.40 -13.45 -4.31
N ALA A 94 14.16 -12.59 -3.65
CA ALA A 94 13.63 -11.36 -3.04
C ALA A 94 13.00 -10.43 -4.08
N ALA A 95 13.66 -10.25 -5.23
CA ALA A 95 13.12 -9.46 -6.32
C ALA A 95 11.83 -10.08 -6.92
N TYR A 96 11.73 -11.42 -6.96
CA TYR A 96 10.49 -12.08 -7.38
C TYR A 96 9.37 -11.90 -6.36
N VAL A 97 9.64 -12.00 -5.06
CA VAL A 97 8.64 -11.76 -4.01
C VAL A 97 8.10 -10.33 -4.11
N ASP A 98 8.99 -9.33 -4.20
CA ASP A 98 8.59 -7.93 -4.37
C ASP A 98 7.74 -7.73 -5.62
N LYS A 99 8.13 -8.35 -6.73
CA LYS A 99 7.40 -8.27 -7.98
C LYS A 99 6.01 -8.91 -7.90
N ILE A 100 5.88 -10.13 -7.36
CA ILE A 100 4.59 -10.82 -7.20
C ILE A 100 3.68 -10.01 -6.28
N PHE A 101 4.23 -9.50 -5.19
CA PHE A 101 3.52 -8.61 -4.27
C PHE A 101 3.03 -7.35 -5.00
N GLY A 102 3.91 -6.69 -5.75
CA GLY A 102 3.57 -5.52 -6.56
C GLY A 102 2.47 -5.80 -7.58
N MET A 103 2.52 -6.93 -8.28
CA MET A 103 1.48 -7.33 -9.25
C MET A 103 0.13 -7.57 -8.58
N THR A 104 0.10 -8.26 -7.43
CA THR A 104 -1.13 -8.48 -6.65
C THR A 104 -1.75 -7.15 -6.23
N ARG A 105 -0.94 -6.23 -5.71
CA ARG A 105 -1.35 -4.87 -5.36
C ARG A 105 -1.90 -4.10 -6.56
N GLU A 106 -1.17 -4.07 -7.67
CA GLU A 106 -1.58 -3.33 -8.86
C GLU A 106 -2.86 -3.90 -9.50
N ASN A 107 -3.09 -5.21 -9.45
CA ASN A 107 -4.35 -5.80 -9.89
C ASN A 107 -5.51 -5.31 -9.02
N THR A 108 -5.34 -5.28 -7.71
CA THR A 108 -6.35 -4.78 -6.78
C THR A 108 -6.59 -3.27 -6.98
N LYS A 109 -5.54 -2.47 -7.15
CA LYS A 109 -5.69 -1.03 -7.46
C LYS A 109 -6.48 -0.81 -8.75
N LYS A 110 -6.22 -1.57 -9.80
CA LYS A 110 -6.97 -1.49 -11.08
C LYS A 110 -8.44 -1.84 -10.91
N GLU A 111 -8.77 -2.80 -10.05
CA GLU A 111 -10.14 -3.21 -9.75
C GLU A 111 -10.87 -2.10 -8.96
N ILE A 112 -10.20 -1.48 -7.97
CA ILE A 112 -10.79 -0.49 -7.06
C ILE A 112 -10.85 0.92 -7.69
N ALA A 113 -9.89 1.32 -8.52
CA ALA A 113 -9.79 2.69 -9.05
C ALA A 113 -11.07 3.20 -9.73
N PRO A 114 -11.75 2.45 -10.62
CA PRO A 114 -13.02 2.91 -11.21
C PRO A 114 -14.12 3.06 -10.16
N LEU A 115 -14.16 2.20 -9.13
CA LEU A 115 -15.14 2.27 -8.04
C LEU A 115 -14.94 3.54 -7.20
N LEU A 116 -13.69 3.90 -6.88
CA LEU A 116 -13.36 5.16 -6.19
C LEU A 116 -13.81 6.37 -7.00
N SER A 117 -13.65 6.34 -8.33
CA SER A 117 -14.12 7.39 -9.21
C SER A 117 -15.65 7.51 -9.17
N LEU A 118 -16.38 6.41 -9.08
CA LEU A 118 -17.83 6.39 -8.90
C LEU A 118 -18.23 6.93 -7.52
N CYS A 119 -17.51 6.60 -6.46
CA CYS A 119 -17.73 7.17 -5.13
C CYS A 119 -17.64 8.70 -5.13
N MET A 120 -16.76 9.29 -5.94
CA MET A 120 -16.62 10.74 -6.05
C MET A 120 -17.71 11.41 -6.93
N GLN A 121 -18.44 10.63 -7.73
CA GLN A 121 -19.49 11.13 -8.64
C GLN A 121 -20.92 10.84 -8.16
N ALA A 122 -21.09 9.95 -7.20
CA ALA A 122 -22.39 9.41 -6.79
C ALA A 122 -23.36 10.49 -6.29
N SER A 123 -22.87 11.53 -5.61
CA SER A 123 -23.73 12.65 -5.17
C SER A 123 -24.32 13.47 -6.33
N ARG A 124 -23.73 13.40 -7.53
CA ARG A 124 -24.26 14.02 -8.75
C ARG A 124 -25.30 13.15 -9.44
N MET A 125 -25.08 11.82 -9.43
CA MET A 125 -26.00 10.87 -10.06
C MET A 125 -27.33 10.82 -9.31
N ALA A 126 -27.29 10.81 -7.98
CA ALA A 126 -28.49 10.87 -7.15
C ALA A 126 -29.34 12.13 -7.39
N LYS A 127 -28.70 13.28 -7.71
CA LYS A 127 -29.42 14.50 -8.08
C LYS A 127 -29.99 14.47 -9.50
N ALA A 128 -29.32 13.82 -10.44
CA ALA A 128 -29.81 13.67 -11.81
C ALA A 128 -31.05 12.76 -11.86
N ASP A 129 -30.99 11.62 -11.13
CA ASP A 129 -32.11 10.69 -11.05
C ASP A 129 -33.33 11.28 -10.34
N ALA A 130 -33.11 12.12 -9.32
CA ALA A 130 -34.19 12.87 -8.65
C ALA A 130 -34.86 13.92 -9.55
N LEU A 131 -34.17 14.45 -10.55
CA LEU A 131 -34.71 15.43 -11.53
C LEU A 131 -35.47 14.75 -12.69
N GLU A 132 -35.16 13.48 -12.99
CA GLU A 132 -35.83 12.71 -14.06
C GLU A 132 -37.11 11.97 -13.61
N GLY A 133 -37.52 12.09 -12.35
CA GLY A 133 -38.83 11.66 -11.87
C GLY A 133 -39.09 10.14 -11.89
N SER A 134 -38.06 9.29 -11.87
CA SER A 134 -38.26 7.88 -11.68
C SER A 134 -38.48 7.56 -10.19
N GLU A 135 -39.75 7.45 -9.81
CA GLU A 135 -40.21 6.96 -8.50
C GLU A 135 -39.92 5.44 -8.36
N ASP A 136 -38.69 5.03 -8.44
CA ASP A 136 -38.29 3.71 -7.98
C ASP A 136 -37.90 3.81 -6.50
N LEU A 137 -38.80 3.28 -5.65
CA LEU A 137 -38.76 3.25 -4.17
C LEU A 137 -37.55 2.44 -3.60
N SER A 138 -36.38 2.55 -4.17
CA SER A 138 -35.14 1.91 -3.74
C SER A 138 -34.02 2.92 -3.47
N GLY A 139 -34.35 4.10 -2.96
CA GLY A 139 -33.47 5.28 -2.86
C GLY A 139 -32.21 5.13 -2.02
N ASN A 140 -32.01 4.10 -1.22
CA ASN A 140 -30.79 3.90 -0.41
C ASN A 140 -29.83 2.80 -0.92
N GLN A 141 -30.30 1.91 -1.80
CA GLN A 141 -29.46 0.79 -2.27
C GLN A 141 -28.53 1.15 -3.43
N GLY A 142 -28.89 2.16 -4.24
CA GLY A 142 -28.08 2.58 -5.41
C GLY A 142 -26.83 3.37 -5.01
N GLU A 143 -26.94 4.23 -4.01
CA GLU A 143 -25.84 5.13 -3.59
C GLU A 143 -24.71 4.37 -2.85
N SER A 144 -25.04 3.30 -2.14
CA SER A 144 -24.06 2.49 -1.38
C SER A 144 -23.30 1.48 -2.24
N ARG A 145 -23.73 1.20 -3.47
CA ARG A 145 -23.16 0.14 -4.32
C ARG A 145 -21.64 0.26 -4.57
N PRO A 146 -21.08 1.45 -4.95
CA PRO A 146 -19.64 1.53 -5.20
C PRO A 146 -18.80 1.19 -3.96
N TRP A 147 -19.20 1.65 -2.76
CA TRP A 147 -18.51 1.34 -1.52
C TRP A 147 -18.60 -0.14 -1.15
N GLN A 148 -19.78 -0.75 -1.37
CA GLN A 148 -19.97 -2.18 -1.16
C GLN A 148 -19.08 -3.00 -2.10
N SER A 149 -18.96 -2.62 -3.37
CA SER A 149 -18.09 -3.29 -4.32
C SER A 149 -16.60 -3.16 -3.96
N ILE A 150 -16.17 -2.02 -3.38
CA ILE A 150 -14.82 -1.88 -2.83
C ILE A 150 -14.59 -2.88 -1.71
N ILE A 151 -15.53 -3.00 -0.77
CA ILE A 151 -15.45 -3.95 0.34
C ILE A 151 -15.43 -5.39 -0.16
N GLU A 152 -16.21 -5.72 -1.18
CA GLU A 152 -16.20 -7.04 -1.83
C GLU A 152 -14.85 -7.35 -2.46
N SER A 153 -14.21 -6.39 -3.15
CA SER A 153 -12.87 -6.54 -3.72
C SER A 153 -11.82 -6.75 -2.61
N LEU A 154 -11.92 -6.01 -1.50
CA LEU A 154 -11.03 -6.19 -0.34
C LEU A 154 -11.22 -7.56 0.32
N ASN A 155 -12.46 -8.03 0.47
CA ASN A 155 -12.77 -9.36 1.00
C ASN A 155 -12.23 -10.47 0.10
N LYS A 156 -12.39 -10.34 -1.22
CA LYS A 156 -11.86 -11.29 -2.19
C LYS A 156 -10.34 -11.39 -2.11
N LEU A 157 -9.65 -10.23 -2.02
CA LEU A 157 -8.20 -10.21 -1.83
C LEU A 157 -7.80 -10.88 -0.52
N LEU A 158 -8.43 -10.51 0.60
CA LEU A 158 -8.13 -11.08 1.91
C LEU A 158 -8.29 -12.59 1.91
N HIS A 159 -9.42 -13.09 1.41
CA HIS A 159 -9.68 -14.51 1.29
C HIS A 159 -8.62 -15.23 0.46
N THR A 160 -8.24 -14.65 -0.69
CA THR A 160 -7.17 -15.21 -1.54
C THR A 160 -5.83 -15.30 -0.78
N LEU A 161 -5.47 -14.26 -0.02
CA LEU A 161 -4.21 -14.25 0.73
C LEU A 161 -4.24 -15.25 1.90
N GLU A 162 -5.37 -15.38 2.60
CA GLU A 162 -5.56 -16.33 3.70
C GLU A 162 -5.57 -17.78 3.20
N GLU A 163 -6.29 -18.10 2.12
CA GLU A 163 -6.34 -19.45 1.55
C GLU A 163 -4.98 -19.94 1.05
N ASN A 164 -4.14 -19.01 0.60
CA ASN A 164 -2.79 -19.32 0.16
C ASN A 164 -1.74 -19.22 1.29
N PHE A 165 -2.16 -19.03 2.54
CA PHE A 165 -1.26 -18.95 3.70
C PHE A 165 -0.19 -17.85 3.59
N VAL A 166 -0.52 -16.73 2.97
CA VAL A 166 0.38 -15.58 2.93
C VAL A 166 0.58 -15.05 4.35
N THR A 167 1.82 -14.73 4.70
CA THR A 167 2.15 -14.30 6.07
C THR A 167 1.45 -13.00 6.45
N ALA A 168 1.03 -12.87 7.72
CA ALA A 168 0.30 -11.72 8.23
C ALA A 168 1.02 -10.38 7.95
N ALA A 169 2.35 -10.36 8.03
CA ALA A 169 3.12 -9.16 7.72
C ALA A 169 2.97 -8.68 6.26
N LEU A 170 2.96 -9.62 5.30
CA LEU A 170 2.72 -9.29 3.90
C LEU A 170 1.27 -8.87 3.67
N VAL A 171 0.32 -9.51 4.35
CA VAL A 171 -1.10 -9.14 4.30
C VAL A 171 -1.31 -7.72 4.83
N GLN A 172 -0.79 -7.38 6.01
CA GLN A 172 -0.85 -6.03 6.57
C GLN A 172 -0.23 -4.98 5.65
N LYS A 173 0.95 -5.27 5.11
CA LYS A 173 1.63 -4.38 4.17
C LYS A 173 0.81 -4.17 2.89
N MET A 174 0.17 -5.22 2.39
CA MET A 174 -0.71 -5.15 1.22
C MET A 174 -1.89 -4.21 1.48
N PHE A 175 -2.60 -4.40 2.59
CA PHE A 175 -3.72 -3.54 2.92
C PHE A 175 -3.30 -2.11 3.25
N ALA A 176 -2.20 -1.88 3.96
CA ALA A 176 -1.68 -0.54 4.19
C ALA A 176 -1.42 0.20 2.87
N GLN A 177 -0.79 -0.45 1.88
CA GLN A 177 -0.55 0.16 0.58
C GLN A 177 -1.82 0.40 -0.24
N ILE A 178 -2.82 -0.50 -0.16
CA ILE A 178 -4.12 -0.32 -0.82
C ILE A 178 -4.90 0.83 -0.17
N PHE A 179 -4.92 0.94 1.15
CA PHE A 179 -5.58 2.02 1.86
C PHE A 179 -4.89 3.38 1.62
N SER A 180 -3.56 3.39 1.56
CA SER A 180 -2.80 4.57 1.13
C SER A 180 -3.20 5.01 -0.28
N PHE A 181 -3.32 4.08 -1.22
CA PHE A 181 -3.83 4.38 -2.57
C PHE A 181 -5.27 4.94 -2.54
N ILE A 182 -6.18 4.34 -1.77
CA ILE A 182 -7.55 4.85 -1.60
C ILE A 182 -7.52 6.29 -1.08
N ASN A 183 -6.69 6.57 -0.06
CA ASN A 183 -6.53 7.90 0.50
C ASN A 183 -6.08 8.92 -0.56
N VAL A 184 -5.04 8.59 -1.33
CA VAL A 184 -4.51 9.47 -2.39
C VAL A 184 -5.57 9.76 -3.44
N GLN A 185 -6.31 8.75 -3.91
CA GLN A 185 -7.34 8.91 -4.94
C GLN A 185 -8.51 9.77 -4.46
N LEU A 186 -9.02 9.52 -3.27
CA LEU A 186 -10.14 10.28 -2.71
C LEU A 186 -9.73 11.71 -2.35
N PHE A 187 -8.63 11.87 -1.63
CA PHE A 187 -8.15 13.16 -1.16
C PHE A 187 -7.76 14.09 -2.32
N ASN A 188 -6.98 13.60 -3.28
CA ASN A 188 -6.61 14.40 -4.45
C ASN A 188 -7.84 14.77 -5.30
N SER A 189 -8.85 13.89 -5.37
CA SER A 189 -10.11 14.22 -6.05
C SER A 189 -10.86 15.36 -5.35
N LEU A 190 -10.86 15.40 -4.02
CA LEU A 190 -11.41 16.53 -3.26
C LEU A 190 -10.66 17.85 -3.57
N LEU A 191 -9.34 17.80 -3.66
CA LEU A 191 -8.53 18.98 -3.93
C LEU A 191 -8.59 19.48 -5.38
N LEU A 192 -8.81 18.59 -6.34
CA LEU A 192 -8.80 18.93 -7.77
C LEU A 192 -10.17 19.31 -8.32
N ARG A 193 -11.25 18.85 -7.69
CA ARG A 193 -12.62 18.98 -8.22
C ARG A 193 -13.50 19.72 -7.23
N ARG A 194 -13.87 20.94 -7.59
CA ARG A 194 -14.77 21.77 -6.76
C ARG A 194 -16.10 21.07 -6.46
N GLU A 195 -16.64 20.34 -7.42
CA GLU A 195 -17.87 19.60 -7.26
C GLU A 195 -17.82 18.53 -6.16
N CYS A 196 -16.62 18.05 -5.82
CA CYS A 196 -16.43 17.10 -4.73
C CYS A 196 -16.38 17.75 -3.35
N CYS A 197 -16.11 19.06 -3.26
CA CYS A 197 -16.01 19.82 -2.01
C CYS A 197 -17.38 20.34 -1.56
N SER A 198 -18.41 19.49 -1.51
CA SER A 198 -19.73 19.87 -1.00
C SER A 198 -20.06 19.17 0.31
N PHE A 199 -21.03 19.72 1.05
CA PHE A 199 -21.53 19.10 2.27
C PHE A 199 -22.12 17.71 2.00
N GLY A 200 -23.00 17.59 1.02
CA GLY A 200 -23.64 16.31 0.67
C GLY A 200 -22.67 15.25 0.18
N ASN A 201 -21.64 15.64 -0.60
CA ASN A 201 -20.57 14.70 -0.98
C ASN A 201 -19.73 14.29 0.23
N GLY A 202 -19.47 15.22 1.15
CA GLY A 202 -18.81 14.92 2.43
C GLY A 202 -19.57 13.87 3.25
N GLU A 203 -20.90 14.02 3.40
CA GLU A 203 -21.74 13.02 4.08
C GLU A 203 -21.68 11.65 3.39
N TYR A 204 -21.75 11.62 2.08
CA TYR A 204 -21.70 10.38 1.31
C TYR A 204 -20.34 9.64 1.47
N ILE A 205 -19.22 10.37 1.33
CA ILE A 205 -17.90 9.77 1.53
C ILE A 205 -17.72 9.32 2.98
N LYS A 206 -18.22 10.13 3.94
CA LYS A 206 -18.17 9.77 5.37
C LYS A 206 -18.84 8.44 5.65
N SER A 207 -20.05 8.23 5.11
CA SER A 207 -20.77 6.96 5.24
C SER A 207 -19.97 5.78 4.63
N GLY A 208 -19.31 5.99 3.49
CA GLY A 208 -18.44 4.97 2.90
C GLY A 208 -17.19 4.68 3.74
N LEU A 209 -16.58 5.70 4.34
CA LEU A 209 -15.46 5.53 5.26
C LEU A 209 -15.88 4.79 6.52
N GLU A 210 -17.07 5.05 7.07
CA GLU A 210 -17.64 4.31 8.20
C GLU A 210 -17.81 2.82 7.86
N ALA A 211 -18.23 2.49 6.64
CA ALA A 211 -18.31 1.10 6.19
C ALA A 211 -16.92 0.43 6.08
N LEU A 212 -15.89 1.15 5.61
CA LEU A 212 -14.51 0.65 5.60
C LEU A 212 -13.94 0.50 7.03
N GLU A 213 -14.25 1.42 7.94
CA GLU A 213 -13.86 1.31 9.35
C GLU A 213 -14.45 0.07 10.00
N LEU A 214 -15.74 -0.16 9.77
CA LEU A 214 -16.43 -1.36 10.24
C LEU A 214 -15.79 -2.63 9.68
N TRP A 215 -15.43 -2.63 8.38
CA TRP A 215 -14.73 -3.74 7.74
C TRP A 215 -13.37 -4.00 8.40
N CYS A 216 -12.56 -2.96 8.65
CA CYS A 216 -11.30 -3.08 9.38
C CYS A 216 -11.50 -3.65 10.80
N GLY A 217 -12.55 -3.22 11.50
CA GLY A 217 -12.86 -3.70 12.85
C GLY A 217 -13.37 -5.14 12.89
N GLN A 218 -14.04 -5.61 11.85
CA GLN A 218 -14.51 -6.99 11.71
C GLN A 218 -13.41 -7.95 11.27
N THR A 219 -12.43 -7.44 10.53
CA THR A 219 -11.27 -8.20 10.09
C THR A 219 -10.28 -8.36 11.24
N LYS A 220 -9.59 -9.51 11.31
CA LYS A 220 -8.58 -9.73 12.35
C LYS A 220 -7.48 -8.65 12.28
N ALA A 221 -7.09 -8.10 13.43
CA ALA A 221 -6.04 -7.08 13.52
C ALA A 221 -4.70 -7.54 12.93
N GLU A 222 -4.45 -8.86 12.91
CA GLU A 222 -3.27 -9.46 12.27
C GLU A 222 -3.29 -9.32 10.73
N ASN A 223 -4.43 -9.03 10.12
CA ASN A 223 -4.57 -8.88 8.67
C ASN A 223 -4.58 -7.43 8.22
N THR A 224 -5.31 -6.55 8.90
CA THR A 224 -5.43 -5.13 8.51
C THR A 224 -4.41 -4.23 9.19
N GLY A 225 -3.91 -4.61 10.39
CA GLY A 225 -2.94 -3.80 11.12
C GLY A 225 -3.43 -2.37 11.32
N SER A 226 -2.57 -1.39 10.98
CA SER A 226 -2.87 0.05 11.05
C SER A 226 -3.38 0.63 9.72
N SER A 227 -3.89 -0.19 8.79
CA SER A 227 -4.30 0.28 7.45
C SER A 227 -5.33 1.41 7.48
N TRP A 228 -6.21 1.44 8.51
CA TRP A 228 -7.17 2.51 8.73
C TRP A 228 -6.51 3.89 8.89
N ASP A 229 -5.30 3.94 9.46
CA ASP A 229 -4.57 5.20 9.68
C ASP A 229 -4.05 5.81 8.36
N GLU A 230 -3.93 5.01 7.30
CA GLU A 230 -3.55 5.51 5.97
C GLU A 230 -4.59 6.48 5.38
N LEU A 231 -5.86 6.40 5.82
CA LEU A 231 -6.96 7.25 5.36
C LEU A 231 -7.04 8.63 6.06
N LYS A 232 -6.08 8.98 6.90
CA LYS A 232 -6.13 10.16 7.78
C LYS A 232 -6.43 11.48 7.04
N HIS A 233 -5.85 11.72 5.85
CA HIS A 233 -6.08 12.95 5.09
C HIS A 233 -7.53 13.04 4.60
N THR A 234 -8.03 11.98 3.99
CA THR A 234 -9.43 11.93 3.52
C THR A 234 -10.41 12.03 4.68
N ARG A 235 -10.15 11.33 5.79
CA ARG A 235 -11.00 11.37 6.99
C ARG A 235 -11.11 12.77 7.57
N GLN A 236 -9.99 13.49 7.70
CA GLN A 236 -9.97 14.86 8.21
C GLN A 236 -10.67 15.82 7.25
N ALA A 237 -10.36 15.76 5.96
CA ALA A 237 -11.00 16.59 4.96
C ALA A 237 -12.53 16.40 4.94
N VAL A 238 -12.99 15.15 4.92
CA VAL A 238 -14.42 14.81 4.92
C VAL A 238 -15.08 15.23 6.23
N GLY A 239 -14.43 15.01 7.37
CA GLY A 239 -14.88 15.49 8.68
C GLY A 239 -15.12 17.02 8.67
N PHE A 240 -14.20 17.77 8.07
CA PHE A 240 -14.34 19.21 7.92
C PHE A 240 -15.50 19.60 6.99
N LEU A 241 -15.69 18.89 5.86
CA LEU A 241 -16.77 19.20 4.89
C LEU A 241 -18.16 19.09 5.53
N VAL A 242 -18.37 18.21 6.50
CA VAL A 242 -19.69 17.98 7.14
C VAL A 242 -19.94 18.81 8.41
N ILE A 243 -19.09 19.78 8.72
CA ILE A 243 -19.31 20.71 9.84
C ILE A 243 -20.39 21.71 9.45
N PHE A 244 -21.43 21.89 10.27
CA PHE A 244 -22.52 22.85 10.01
C PHE A 244 -22.09 24.31 10.17
N HIS A 245 -21.27 24.64 11.16
CA HIS A 245 -20.93 26.00 11.53
C HIS A 245 -19.48 26.39 11.21
N LYS A 246 -19.02 26.10 9.99
CA LYS A 246 -17.66 26.42 9.52
C LYS A 246 -17.27 27.90 9.72
N ALA A 247 -18.22 28.81 9.53
CA ALA A 247 -17.99 30.26 9.70
C ALA A 247 -17.57 30.68 11.11
N ARG A 248 -17.77 29.82 12.12
CA ARG A 248 -17.39 30.06 13.52
C ARG A 248 -16.05 29.45 13.91
N VAL A 249 -15.47 28.61 13.06
CA VAL A 249 -14.24 27.88 13.35
C VAL A 249 -13.05 28.78 13.04
N THR A 250 -12.09 28.85 13.94
CA THR A 250 -10.84 29.59 13.74
C THR A 250 -9.84 28.77 12.95
N TYR A 251 -8.77 29.40 12.45
CA TYR A 251 -7.69 28.66 11.79
C TYR A 251 -7.03 27.64 12.75
N ASP A 252 -6.82 28.05 14.01
CA ASP A 252 -6.18 27.19 15.01
C ASP A 252 -7.02 25.94 15.32
N ASP A 253 -8.35 26.09 15.42
CA ASP A 253 -9.26 24.95 15.58
C ASP A 253 -9.18 24.00 14.37
N ILE A 254 -9.07 24.56 13.16
CA ILE A 254 -8.96 23.73 11.94
C ILE A 254 -7.62 23.00 11.91
N ALA A 255 -6.53 23.72 12.09
CA ALA A 255 -5.18 23.21 11.90
C ALA A 255 -4.74 22.25 13.01
N ASN A 256 -5.15 22.49 14.26
CA ASN A 256 -4.66 21.71 15.40
C ASN A 256 -5.64 20.61 15.84
N ASP A 257 -6.96 20.88 15.78
CA ASP A 257 -7.96 19.96 16.33
C ASP A 257 -8.67 19.13 15.26
N LEU A 258 -9.09 19.79 14.18
CA LEU A 258 -9.93 19.12 13.15
C LEU A 258 -9.10 18.43 12.07
N CYS A 259 -8.04 19.07 11.60
CA CYS A 259 -7.27 18.65 10.45
C CYS A 259 -5.74 18.75 10.67
N PRO A 260 -5.18 18.18 11.76
CA PRO A 260 -3.76 18.34 12.09
C PRO A 260 -2.78 17.72 11.10
N THR A 261 -3.27 16.89 10.16
CA THR A 261 -2.43 16.26 9.14
C THR A 261 -2.40 17.07 7.83
N LEU A 262 -3.37 17.96 7.61
CA LEU A 262 -3.47 18.72 6.37
C LEU A 262 -2.57 19.95 6.38
N SER A 263 -1.86 20.21 5.27
CA SER A 263 -1.08 21.44 5.12
C SER A 263 -2.00 22.67 4.97
N VAL A 264 -1.46 23.85 5.22
CA VAL A 264 -2.20 25.11 5.06
C VAL A 264 -2.70 25.29 3.62
N GLN A 265 -1.90 24.87 2.62
CA GLN A 265 -2.28 24.90 1.22
C GLN A 265 -3.47 23.98 0.92
N GLN A 266 -3.48 22.78 1.49
CA GLN A 266 -4.57 21.81 1.35
C GLN A 266 -5.85 22.35 2.02
N LEU A 267 -5.74 22.88 3.23
CA LEU A 267 -6.85 23.50 3.96
C LEU A 267 -7.44 24.70 3.20
N TYR A 268 -6.57 25.61 2.74
CA TYR A 268 -6.99 26.76 1.96
C TYR A 268 -7.78 26.35 0.71
N ARG A 269 -7.30 25.31 0.02
CA ARG A 269 -7.96 24.81 -1.19
C ARG A 269 -9.34 24.21 -0.91
N ILE A 270 -9.46 23.40 0.13
CA ILE A 270 -10.76 22.83 0.56
C ILE A 270 -11.70 23.95 0.96
N CYS A 271 -11.28 24.92 1.77
CA CYS A 271 -12.09 26.03 2.24
C CYS A 271 -12.58 26.92 1.08
N THR A 272 -11.73 27.19 0.09
CA THR A 272 -12.10 28.04 -1.06
C THR A 272 -12.96 27.32 -2.09
N GLN A 273 -12.87 26.00 -2.18
CA GLN A 273 -13.67 25.18 -3.09
C GLN A 273 -15.00 24.75 -2.47
N TYR A 274 -15.13 24.85 -1.13
CA TYR A 274 -16.34 24.42 -0.42
C TYR A 274 -17.58 25.15 -0.94
N TRP A 275 -18.65 24.39 -1.12
CA TRP A 275 -19.99 24.88 -1.39
C TRP A 275 -21.01 23.96 -0.71
N ASP A 276 -22.15 24.54 -0.31
CA ASP A 276 -23.21 23.76 0.31
C ASP A 276 -24.31 23.46 -0.73
N ASP A 277 -24.62 22.20 -0.85
CA ASP A 277 -25.61 21.68 -1.77
C ASP A 277 -26.89 21.22 -1.06
N LYS A 278 -26.95 21.37 0.28
CA LYS A 278 -28.02 20.75 1.08
C LYS A 278 -28.65 21.65 2.14
N TYR A 279 -27.85 22.44 2.86
CA TYR A 279 -28.30 23.17 4.06
C TYR A 279 -28.04 24.69 4.03
N ASP A 280 -27.54 25.21 2.95
CA ASP A 280 -27.15 26.64 2.79
C ASP A 280 -26.13 27.10 3.86
N THR A 281 -25.22 26.21 4.25
CA THR A 281 -24.14 26.52 5.18
C THR A 281 -23.01 27.28 4.48
N GLN A 282 -22.41 28.23 5.18
CA GLN A 282 -21.30 29.02 4.66
C GLN A 282 -19.95 28.31 4.89
N SER A 283 -18.96 28.64 4.07
CA SER A 283 -17.57 28.26 4.30
C SER A 283 -17.00 28.97 5.55
N VAL A 284 -15.71 28.81 5.80
CA VAL A 284 -15.01 29.57 6.85
C VAL A 284 -15.08 31.07 6.61
N SER A 285 -14.84 31.87 7.66
CA SER A 285 -14.82 33.32 7.56
C SER A 285 -13.71 33.83 6.61
N THR A 286 -13.89 35.04 6.08
CA THR A 286 -12.88 35.72 5.26
C THR A 286 -11.57 35.95 6.00
N ASP A 287 -11.64 36.15 7.31
CA ASP A 287 -10.45 36.36 8.17
C ASP A 287 -9.60 35.09 8.25
N VAL A 288 -10.24 33.92 8.37
CA VAL A 288 -9.54 32.60 8.33
C VAL A 288 -8.86 32.40 6.98
N LEU A 289 -9.55 32.70 5.87
CA LEU A 289 -8.94 32.58 4.53
C LEU A 289 -7.77 33.55 4.33
N SER A 290 -7.86 34.76 4.87
CA SER A 290 -6.79 35.76 4.81
C SER A 290 -5.59 35.33 5.63
N ASN A 291 -5.81 34.75 6.81
CA ASN A 291 -4.75 34.19 7.65
C ASN A 291 -4.03 33.04 6.94
N MET A 292 -4.77 32.09 6.36
CA MET A 292 -4.18 30.99 5.58
C MET A 292 -3.32 31.52 4.42
N ARG A 293 -3.74 32.60 3.73
CA ARG A 293 -2.95 33.20 2.65
C ARG A 293 -1.62 33.75 3.12
N VAL A 294 -1.62 34.44 4.27
CA VAL A 294 -0.38 34.96 4.86
C VAL A 294 0.57 33.83 5.20
N LEU A 295 0.07 32.78 5.86
CA LEU A 295 0.90 31.62 6.21
C LEU A 295 1.48 30.91 4.98
N MET A 296 0.71 30.80 3.90
CA MET A 296 1.20 30.21 2.64
C MET A 296 2.32 31.03 2.01
N THR A 297 2.27 32.37 2.08
CA THR A 297 3.35 33.22 1.54
C THR A 297 4.63 33.14 2.37
N GLU A 298 4.53 32.89 3.66
CA GLU A 298 5.67 32.68 4.53
C GLU A 298 6.36 31.33 4.28
N GLU A 299 5.58 30.29 3.92
CA GLU A 299 6.13 28.97 3.56
C GLU A 299 6.80 28.94 2.17
N ASP A 300 6.30 29.73 1.18
CA ASP A 300 6.81 29.74 -0.19
C ASP A 300 8.20 30.39 -0.34
N ASP A 301 8.65 31.18 0.64
CA ASP A 301 10.00 31.81 0.61
C ASP A 301 11.14 30.80 0.86
N ASP A 302 10.85 29.59 1.36
CA ASP A 302 11.86 28.59 1.77
C ASP A 302 11.87 27.27 0.95
N ALA A 303 10.96 27.04 -0.01
CA ALA A 303 10.87 25.74 -0.69
C ALA A 303 10.53 25.84 -2.19
N GLU A 304 11.13 24.99 -3.01
CA GLU A 304 10.53 24.52 -4.28
C GLU A 304 9.07 24.14 -3.98
N THR A 305 8.11 24.86 -4.59
CA THR A 305 6.66 24.78 -4.31
C THR A 305 6.20 23.35 -3.97
N PRO A 306 5.90 23.04 -2.70
CA PRO A 306 5.46 21.71 -2.34
C PRO A 306 4.11 21.45 -3.01
N SER A 307 3.99 20.33 -3.69
CA SER A 307 2.73 19.92 -4.28
C SER A 307 1.69 19.79 -3.17
N PHE A 308 0.55 20.46 -3.30
CA PHE A 308 -0.58 20.27 -2.37
C PHE A 308 -1.25 18.90 -2.53
N LEU A 309 -0.95 18.16 -3.59
CA LEU A 309 -1.45 16.81 -3.83
C LEU A 309 -0.59 15.79 -3.05
N LEU A 310 -1.23 14.71 -2.66
CA LEU A 310 -0.52 13.55 -2.13
C LEU A 310 0.10 12.75 -3.27
N ASP A 311 1.35 12.34 -3.08
CA ASP A 311 2.02 11.40 -3.96
C ASP A 311 1.57 9.97 -3.67
N ASP A 312 1.40 9.16 -4.72
CA ASP A 312 1.13 7.73 -4.56
C ASP A 312 2.41 6.97 -4.20
N LEU A 313 2.74 6.96 -2.92
CA LEU A 313 3.86 6.20 -2.35
C LEU A 313 3.50 4.73 -2.06
N SER A 314 2.32 4.29 -2.43
CA SER A 314 1.82 2.94 -2.14
C SER A 314 2.59 1.82 -2.85
N SER A 315 3.55 2.13 -3.70
CA SER A 315 4.45 1.17 -4.36
C SER A 315 5.86 1.12 -3.78
N MET A 316 6.09 1.71 -2.62
CA MET A 316 7.41 1.66 -1.99
C MET A 316 7.83 0.22 -1.67
N PRO A 317 9.04 -0.20 -2.07
CA PRO A 317 9.55 -1.52 -1.77
C PRO A 317 9.73 -1.71 -0.25
N PHE A 318 9.65 -2.94 0.19
CA PHE A 318 9.93 -3.30 1.58
C PHE A 318 11.27 -4.06 1.68
N SER A 319 11.88 -4.05 2.88
CA SER A 319 13.14 -4.75 3.09
C SER A 319 12.94 -6.26 3.29
N ILE A 320 13.96 -7.06 2.96
CA ILE A 320 13.93 -8.51 3.21
C ILE A 320 13.81 -8.77 4.73
N GLU A 321 14.42 -7.92 5.54
CA GLU A 321 14.38 -7.99 6.99
C GLU A 321 12.96 -7.83 7.52
N ASP A 322 12.19 -6.89 6.97
CA ASP A 322 10.78 -6.68 7.35
C ASP A 322 9.92 -7.91 7.04
N MET A 323 10.16 -8.57 5.89
CA MET A 323 9.46 -9.80 5.51
C MET A 323 9.80 -10.99 6.42
N THR A 324 11.05 -11.08 6.85
CA THR A 324 11.57 -12.28 7.54
C THR A 324 11.50 -12.19 9.06
N SER A 325 11.38 -10.99 9.64
CA SER A 325 11.34 -10.79 11.08
C SER A 325 10.05 -11.27 11.76
N THR A 326 8.96 -11.36 11.01
CA THR A 326 7.60 -11.56 11.52
C THR A 326 7.02 -12.95 11.26
N VAL A 327 7.77 -13.87 10.64
CA VAL A 327 7.30 -15.23 10.36
C VAL A 327 7.56 -16.12 11.58
N PRO A 328 6.52 -16.55 12.33
CA PRO A 328 6.73 -17.43 13.47
C PRO A 328 7.16 -18.82 12.99
N GLU A 329 8.24 -19.37 13.57
CA GLU A 329 8.75 -20.71 13.25
C GLU A 329 7.69 -21.82 13.36
N LYS A 330 6.70 -21.61 14.23
CA LYS A 330 5.64 -22.57 14.48
C LYS A 330 4.80 -22.89 13.24
N ILE A 331 4.66 -21.93 12.31
CA ILE A 331 3.88 -22.11 11.06
C ILE A 331 4.45 -23.24 10.20
N PHE A 332 5.75 -23.52 10.27
CA PHE A 332 6.42 -24.51 9.43
C PHE A 332 6.60 -25.88 10.09
N ARG A 333 6.40 -25.99 11.40
CA ARG A 333 6.65 -27.25 12.13
C ARG A 333 5.47 -28.22 12.10
N ASP A 334 4.27 -27.72 11.93
CA ASP A 334 3.04 -28.50 12.09
C ASP A 334 2.30 -28.73 10.77
N VAL A 335 2.91 -28.46 9.61
CA VAL A 335 2.32 -28.76 8.31
C VAL A 335 2.75 -30.16 7.88
N PRO A 336 1.83 -31.15 7.91
CA PRO A 336 2.17 -32.50 7.44
C PRO A 336 2.41 -32.46 5.93
N PRO A 337 3.40 -33.23 5.44
CA PRO A 337 3.62 -33.37 4.00
C PRO A 337 2.36 -33.90 3.31
N VAL A 338 2.08 -33.40 2.10
CA VAL A 338 0.96 -33.87 1.29
C VAL A 338 1.16 -35.35 0.93
N SER A 339 0.12 -36.16 1.01
CA SER A 339 0.18 -37.61 0.81
C SER A 339 0.86 -38.02 -0.50
N GLU A 340 0.60 -37.24 -1.59
CA GLU A 340 1.22 -37.48 -2.89
C GLU A 340 2.76 -37.33 -2.89
N LEU A 341 3.30 -36.46 -2.01
CA LEU A 341 4.76 -36.36 -1.81
C LEU A 341 5.31 -37.58 -1.05
N LEU A 342 4.57 -38.07 -0.07
CA LEU A 342 4.97 -39.23 0.74
C LEU A 342 4.96 -40.55 -0.05
N GLU A 343 4.12 -40.64 -1.09
CA GLU A 343 4.07 -41.80 -2.00
C GLU A 343 5.24 -41.83 -3.00
N ASN A 344 5.92 -40.72 -3.19
CA ASN A 344 7.04 -40.64 -4.15
C ASN A 344 8.35 -41.04 -3.46
N PRO A 345 9.07 -42.07 -3.96
CA PRO A 345 10.33 -42.54 -3.36
C PRO A 345 11.42 -41.47 -3.24
N ALA A 346 11.40 -40.43 -4.08
CA ALA A 346 12.35 -39.32 -4.03
C ALA A 346 12.18 -38.43 -2.78
N PHE A 347 11.01 -38.50 -2.10
CA PHE A 347 10.68 -37.68 -0.93
C PHE A 347 10.51 -38.50 0.35
N GLN A 348 11.01 -39.74 0.40
CA GLN A 348 10.94 -40.58 1.60
C GLN A 348 11.56 -39.93 2.83
N PHE A 349 12.54 -39.03 2.67
CA PHE A 349 13.14 -38.27 3.76
C PHE A 349 12.16 -37.32 4.49
N LEU A 350 10.96 -37.11 3.97
CA LEU A 350 9.91 -36.33 4.64
C LEU A 350 9.07 -37.17 5.61
N GLN A 351 9.30 -38.46 5.69
CA GLN A 351 8.57 -39.39 6.58
C GLN A 351 9.24 -39.54 7.95
N GLU A 352 10.45 -39.03 8.15
CA GLU A 352 11.18 -39.03 9.41
C GLU A 352 10.80 -37.75 10.22
#